data_882cd73c3678c742179a93dbc2de018c
#
_entry.id   882cd73c3678c742179a93dbc2de018c
#
_cell.length_a   1.000
_cell.length_b   1.000
_cell.length_c   1.000
_cell.angle_alpha   90.00
_cell.angle_beta   90.00
_cell.angle_gamma   90.00
#
_symmetry.space_group_name_H-M   'P 1'
#
loop_
_entity.id
_entity.type
_entity.pdbx_description
1 polymer ?
#
loop_
_entity_poly.entity_id
_entity_poly.type
_entity_poly.pdbx_seq_one_letter_code
_entity_poly.pdbx_strand_id
1 'polypeptide(L)'
;MTKIKSLFISLLLTLGVSSAFADGHGSTLDVVKERGKLMCGSNTGLAGFGAPNDAGVWEGIDVDVCRAVAAAVFGDASKVEYVPTTSKVRFTVLQSGEIDMLSRNTTWTLSRDVDLGLEFVGVNYYDGQGFMVNKDLGVSSASELDGASV
;
A
#
# COMPACT_ATOMS: atom_id res chain seq x y z
N MET A 1 39.79 60.43 -44.76
CA MET A 1 40.28 59.06 -44.57
C MET A 1 39.94 58.66 -43.14
N THR A 2 38.77 58.05 -42.94
CA THR A 2 38.21 57.77 -41.63
C THR A 2 38.30 56.27 -41.40
N LYS A 3 39.05 55.87 -40.35
CA LYS A 3 39.26 54.46 -40.00
C LYS A 3 38.11 54.04 -39.08
N ILE A 4 37.28 53.13 -39.58
CA ILE A 4 36.23 52.48 -38.82
C ILE A 4 36.88 51.36 -38.00
N LYS A 5 36.85 51.51 -36.65
CA LYS A 5 37.26 50.43 -35.71
C LYS A 5 36.08 49.51 -35.50
N SER A 6 36.21 48.29 -35.98
CA SER A 6 35.24 47.21 -35.74
C SER A 6 35.35 46.73 -34.31
N LEU A 7 34.28 46.92 -33.53
CA LEU A 7 34.16 46.43 -32.16
C LEU A 7 33.48 45.07 -32.17
N PHE A 8 34.25 44.01 -32.00
CA PHE A 8 33.72 42.64 -31.81
C PHE A 8 33.21 42.53 -30.36
N ILE A 9 31.91 42.51 -30.20
CA ILE A 9 31.27 42.14 -28.95
C ILE A 9 31.13 40.61 -28.95
N SER A 10 32.00 39.94 -28.17
CA SER A 10 31.87 38.52 -27.88
C SER A 10 30.75 38.33 -26.82
N LEU A 11 29.59 37.86 -27.29
CA LEU A 11 28.50 37.45 -26.45
C LEU A 11 28.83 36.04 -25.88
N LEU A 12 29.34 35.96 -24.64
CA LEU A 12 29.47 34.70 -23.92
C LEU A 12 28.07 34.23 -23.52
N LEU A 13 27.57 33.22 -24.25
CA LEU A 13 26.40 32.46 -23.81
C LEU A 13 26.84 31.53 -22.68
N THR A 14 26.61 31.93 -21.44
CA THR A 14 26.69 31.01 -20.29
C THR A 14 25.47 30.08 -20.33
N LEU A 15 25.64 28.86 -20.83
CA LEU A 15 24.69 27.79 -20.61
C LEU A 15 24.68 27.50 -19.11
N GLY A 16 23.71 28.06 -18.42
CA GLY A 16 23.37 27.62 -17.05
C GLY A 16 22.87 26.20 -17.13
N VAL A 17 23.72 25.22 -16.79
CA VAL A 17 23.27 23.86 -16.48
C VAL A 17 22.48 23.96 -15.18
N SER A 18 21.16 24.13 -15.31
CA SER A 18 20.25 23.89 -14.19
C SER A 18 20.36 22.40 -13.87
N SER A 19 21.15 22.05 -12.85
CA SER A 19 21.06 20.76 -12.20
C SER A 19 19.63 20.67 -11.65
N ALA A 20 18.76 19.96 -12.35
CA ALA A 20 17.53 19.47 -11.78
C ALA A 20 17.97 18.55 -10.63
N PHE A 21 18.01 19.10 -9.43
CA PHE A 21 17.96 18.26 -8.24
C PHE A 21 16.61 17.54 -8.35
N ALA A 22 16.64 16.28 -8.77
CA ALA A 22 15.57 15.38 -8.45
C ALA A 22 15.49 15.44 -6.93
N ASP A 23 14.46 16.08 -6.41
CA ASP A 23 14.09 15.94 -5.01
C ASP A 23 13.92 14.44 -4.77
N GLY A 24 15.00 13.82 -4.31
CA GLY A 24 14.97 12.46 -3.82
C GLY A 24 14.11 12.49 -2.58
N HIS A 25 12.80 12.31 -2.75
CA HIS A 25 11.98 11.84 -1.67
C HIS A 25 12.68 10.57 -1.20
N GLY A 26 13.16 10.59 0.05
CA GLY A 26 13.79 9.42 0.68
C GLY A 26 12.88 8.21 0.50
N SER A 27 13.44 7.01 0.56
CA SER A 27 12.63 5.80 0.45
C SER A 27 11.44 5.86 1.41
N THR A 28 10.36 5.14 1.12
CA THR A 28 9.21 5.03 2.05
C THR A 28 9.67 4.73 3.48
N LEU A 29 10.74 3.93 3.62
CA LEU A 29 11.32 3.60 4.92
C LEU A 29 11.91 4.83 5.64
N ASP A 30 12.55 5.75 4.90
CA ASP A 30 13.10 6.98 5.49
C ASP A 30 11.98 7.89 5.99
N VAL A 31 10.91 8.05 5.22
CA VAL A 31 9.71 8.80 5.62
C VAL A 31 9.06 8.20 6.86
N VAL A 32 8.93 6.87 6.90
CA VAL A 32 8.38 6.13 8.06
C VAL A 32 9.24 6.37 9.31
N LYS A 33 10.57 6.26 9.18
CA LYS A 33 11.50 6.49 10.29
C LYS A 33 11.47 7.92 10.79
N GLU A 34 11.44 8.90 9.89
CA GLU A 34 11.36 10.31 10.23
C GLU A 34 10.04 10.64 10.96
N ARG A 35 8.92 10.08 10.50
CA ARG A 35 7.61 10.22 11.15
C ARG A 35 7.54 9.53 12.51
N GLY A 36 8.37 8.51 12.76
CA GLY A 36 8.43 7.77 14.01
C GLY A 36 7.30 6.78 14.25
N LYS A 37 6.51 6.48 13.23
CA LYS A 37 5.42 5.49 13.25
C LYS A 37 5.11 4.96 11.85
N LEU A 38 4.57 3.74 11.79
CA LEU A 38 4.08 3.09 10.58
C LEU A 38 2.59 3.40 10.39
N MET A 39 2.19 3.84 9.20
CA MET A 39 0.78 3.98 8.82
C MET A 39 0.33 2.69 8.12
N CYS A 40 -0.54 1.92 8.76
CA CYS A 40 -0.99 0.63 8.26
C CYS A 40 -2.49 0.62 7.95
N GLY A 41 -2.83 0.38 6.69
CA GLY A 41 -4.21 0.17 6.27
C GLY A 41 -4.71 -1.23 6.67
N SER A 42 -5.82 -1.31 7.39
CA SER A 42 -6.41 -2.57 7.82
C SER A 42 -7.94 -2.59 7.69
N ASN A 43 -8.53 -3.79 7.79
CA ASN A 43 -9.98 -3.99 7.75
C ASN A 43 -10.62 -3.59 9.10
N THR A 44 -11.87 -3.18 9.07
CA THR A 44 -12.61 -2.72 10.26
C THR A 44 -13.67 -3.70 10.75
N GLY A 45 -13.85 -4.85 10.10
CA GLY A 45 -14.98 -5.71 10.40
C GLY A 45 -14.78 -7.19 10.10
N LEU A 46 -13.54 -7.65 9.95
CA LEU A 46 -13.25 -9.06 9.73
C LEU A 46 -12.59 -9.65 10.99
N ALA A 47 -13.42 -10.24 11.86
CA ALA A 47 -12.96 -10.84 13.12
C ALA A 47 -11.85 -11.88 12.88
N GLY A 48 -10.80 -11.85 13.70
CA GLY A 48 -9.62 -12.69 13.57
C GLY A 48 -8.60 -12.22 12.54
N PHE A 49 -8.97 -11.36 11.60
CA PHE A 49 -8.08 -10.78 10.59
C PHE A 49 -7.75 -9.31 10.91
N GLY A 50 -8.73 -8.45 10.92
CA GLY A 50 -8.54 -7.04 11.25
C GLY A 50 -9.86 -6.41 11.68
N ALA A 51 -9.94 -6.02 12.93
CA ALA A 51 -11.07 -5.27 13.48
C ALA A 51 -10.65 -4.60 14.81
N PRO A 52 -11.15 -3.39 15.12
CA PRO A 52 -11.09 -2.91 16.49
C PRO A 52 -12.08 -3.69 17.37
N ASN A 53 -11.66 -4.02 18.59
CA ASN A 53 -12.56 -4.57 19.61
C ASN A 53 -13.41 -3.47 20.25
N ASP A 54 -14.25 -3.83 21.22
CA ASP A 54 -15.16 -2.90 21.92
C ASP A 54 -14.42 -1.76 22.65
N ALA A 55 -13.14 -1.96 22.98
CA ALA A 55 -12.28 -0.93 23.56
C ALA A 55 -11.55 -0.08 22.50
N GLY A 56 -11.80 -0.30 21.22
CA GLY A 56 -11.14 0.37 20.12
C GLY A 56 -9.72 -0.14 19.82
N VAL A 57 -9.31 -1.24 20.45
CA VAL A 57 -7.99 -1.85 20.22
C VAL A 57 -8.06 -2.75 18.98
N TRP A 58 -7.17 -2.53 18.05
CA TRP A 58 -7.07 -3.32 16.83
C TRP A 58 -6.53 -4.72 17.12
N GLU A 59 -7.15 -5.74 16.54
CA GLU A 59 -6.84 -7.16 16.77
C GLU A 59 -6.94 -7.95 15.46
N GLY A 60 -6.16 -9.05 15.38
CA GLY A 60 -6.19 -10.02 14.29
C GLY A 60 -4.87 -10.16 13.55
N ILE A 61 -4.77 -11.20 12.71
CA ILE A 61 -3.52 -11.57 12.01
C ILE A 61 -2.98 -10.44 11.13
N ASP A 62 -3.86 -9.71 10.44
CA ASP A 62 -3.48 -8.59 9.59
C ASP A 62 -2.88 -7.44 10.42
N VAL A 63 -3.46 -7.21 11.60
CA VAL A 63 -3.00 -6.22 12.56
C VAL A 63 -1.64 -6.60 13.14
N ASP A 64 -1.43 -7.87 13.45
CA ASP A 64 -0.17 -8.38 14.00
C ASP A 64 0.98 -8.30 12.98
N VAL A 65 0.70 -8.45 11.70
CA VAL A 65 1.69 -8.19 10.64
C VAL A 65 2.16 -6.73 10.68
N CYS A 66 1.26 -5.76 10.84
CA CYS A 66 1.65 -4.35 10.98
C CYS A 66 2.50 -4.11 12.23
N ARG A 67 2.16 -4.74 13.36
CA ARG A 67 2.95 -4.67 14.60
C ARG A 67 4.34 -5.27 14.42
N ALA A 68 4.43 -6.40 13.69
CA ALA A 68 5.71 -7.03 13.41
C ALA A 68 6.62 -6.12 12.56
N VAL A 69 6.07 -5.45 11.55
CA VAL A 69 6.81 -4.47 10.74
C VAL A 69 7.23 -3.28 11.58
N ALA A 70 6.34 -2.72 12.41
CA ALA A 70 6.70 -1.62 13.31
C ALA A 70 7.80 -2.03 14.29
N ALA A 71 7.73 -3.22 14.86
CA ALA A 71 8.79 -3.77 15.72
C ALA A 71 10.12 -3.91 14.97
N ALA A 72 10.10 -4.35 13.72
CA ALA A 72 11.32 -4.48 12.91
C ALA A 72 11.96 -3.13 12.57
N VAL A 73 11.14 -2.10 12.30
CA VAL A 73 11.61 -0.76 11.92
C VAL A 73 12.08 0.06 13.14
N PHE A 74 11.33 -0.01 14.25
CA PHE A 74 11.51 0.87 15.40
C PHE A 74 11.99 0.16 16.67
N GLY A 75 12.03 -1.19 16.68
CA GLY A 75 12.22 -1.96 17.92
C GLY A 75 11.01 -1.92 18.86
N ASP A 76 9.86 -1.41 18.38
CA ASP A 76 8.65 -1.18 19.17
C ASP A 76 7.40 -1.47 18.35
N ALA A 77 6.66 -2.52 18.70
CA ALA A 77 5.43 -2.93 18.03
C ALA A 77 4.26 -1.93 18.19
N SER A 78 4.36 -1.00 19.13
CA SER A 78 3.33 0.02 19.36
C SER A 78 3.46 1.21 18.40
N LYS A 79 4.55 1.32 17.65
CA LYS A 79 4.82 2.38 16.68
C LYS A 79 4.05 2.17 15.37
N VAL A 80 2.78 1.87 15.45
CA VAL A 80 1.87 1.71 14.32
C VAL A 80 0.59 2.49 14.54
N GLU A 81 0.13 3.16 13.49
CA GLU A 81 -1.18 3.78 13.41
C GLU A 81 -2.02 3.04 12.38
N TYR A 82 -3.22 2.62 12.75
CA TYR A 82 -4.12 1.90 11.88
C TYR A 82 -5.05 2.86 11.16
N VAL A 83 -5.08 2.75 9.84
CA VAL A 83 -6.00 3.49 8.98
C VAL A 83 -7.11 2.55 8.50
N PRO A 84 -8.36 2.83 8.84
CA PRO A 84 -9.50 2.05 8.38
C PRO A 84 -9.61 2.08 6.85
N THR A 85 -9.57 0.92 6.21
CA THR A 85 -9.70 0.83 4.75
C THR A 85 -10.83 -0.11 4.33
N THR A 86 -11.61 0.32 3.36
CA THR A 86 -12.61 -0.54 2.71
C THR A 86 -12.00 -1.25 1.50
N SER A 87 -12.72 -2.24 0.95
CA SER A 87 -12.30 -2.91 -0.29
C SER A 87 -12.26 -1.97 -1.50
N LYS A 88 -12.99 -0.85 -1.46
CA LYS A 88 -13.05 0.12 -2.56
C LYS A 88 -11.88 1.10 -2.57
N VAL A 89 -11.42 1.52 -1.38
CA VAL A 89 -10.45 2.61 -1.28
C VAL A 89 -9.03 2.16 -0.93
N ARG A 90 -8.84 0.92 -0.49
CA ARG A 90 -7.56 0.40 0.04
C ARG A 90 -6.36 0.61 -0.88
N PHE A 91 -6.54 0.45 -2.19
CA PHE A 91 -5.45 0.64 -3.15
C PHE A 91 -5.16 2.11 -3.41
N THR A 92 -6.19 2.94 -3.47
CA THR A 92 -6.03 4.38 -3.67
C THR A 92 -5.29 5.03 -2.50
N VAL A 93 -5.62 4.68 -1.25
CA VAL A 93 -4.93 5.23 -0.07
C VAL A 93 -3.49 4.73 0.03
N LEU A 94 -3.18 3.51 -0.46
CA LEU A 94 -1.81 3.03 -0.56
C LEU A 94 -1.02 3.79 -1.63
N GLN A 95 -1.61 3.95 -2.82
CA GLN A 95 -0.97 4.66 -3.94
C GLN A 95 -0.78 6.15 -3.67
N SER A 96 -1.66 6.77 -2.88
CA SER A 96 -1.52 8.18 -2.47
C SER A 96 -0.47 8.42 -1.39
N GLY A 97 0.04 7.35 -0.76
CA GLY A 97 0.97 7.46 0.37
C GLY A 97 0.30 7.86 1.70
N GLU A 98 -1.03 7.79 1.79
CA GLU A 98 -1.74 7.97 3.06
C GLU A 98 -1.42 6.84 4.05
N ILE A 99 -1.14 5.65 3.52
CA ILE A 99 -0.62 4.52 4.28
C ILE A 99 0.70 4.03 3.65
N ASP A 100 1.58 3.49 4.47
CA ASP A 100 2.87 2.95 4.04
C ASP A 100 2.77 1.49 3.59
N MET A 101 1.85 0.76 4.22
CA MET A 101 1.55 -0.62 3.90
C MET A 101 0.07 -0.92 4.08
N LEU A 102 -0.38 -1.93 3.36
CA LEU A 102 -1.72 -2.48 3.48
C LEU A 102 -1.62 -3.92 3.97
N SER A 103 -2.17 -4.20 5.15
CA SER A 103 -2.31 -5.55 5.69
C SER A 103 -3.78 -5.83 5.98
N ARG A 104 -4.39 -6.61 5.08
CA ARG A 104 -5.81 -6.99 5.18
C ARG A 104 -6.11 -8.10 4.17
N ASN A 105 -7.35 -8.62 4.20
CA ASN A 105 -7.87 -9.63 3.27
C ASN A 105 -7.81 -9.16 1.80
N THR A 106 -6.59 -9.16 1.24
CA THR A 106 -6.32 -8.71 -0.12
C THR A 106 -5.65 -9.83 -0.91
N THR A 107 -6.39 -10.42 -1.83
CA THR A 107 -5.87 -11.49 -2.69
C THR A 107 -4.76 -10.96 -3.59
N TRP A 108 -3.63 -11.65 -3.62
CA TRP A 108 -2.56 -11.41 -4.58
C TRP A 108 -3.01 -11.87 -5.96
N THR A 109 -3.14 -10.95 -6.89
CA THR A 109 -3.46 -11.23 -8.28
C THR A 109 -2.50 -10.51 -9.20
N LEU A 110 -2.27 -11.05 -10.39
CA LEU A 110 -1.37 -10.44 -11.38
C LEU A 110 -1.79 -8.99 -11.72
N SER A 111 -3.09 -8.75 -11.89
CA SER A 111 -3.60 -7.41 -12.19
C SER A 111 -3.34 -6.40 -11.07
N ARG A 112 -3.44 -6.81 -9.82
CA ARG A 112 -3.14 -5.92 -8.69
C ARG A 112 -1.66 -5.63 -8.57
N ASP A 113 -0.83 -6.63 -8.83
CA ASP A 113 0.62 -6.51 -8.74
C ASP A 113 1.16 -5.67 -9.92
N VAL A 114 0.78 -6.02 -11.15
CA VAL A 114 1.33 -5.40 -12.37
C VAL A 114 0.56 -4.15 -12.79
N ASP A 115 -0.79 -4.25 -12.94
CA ASP A 115 -1.57 -3.16 -13.53
C ASP A 115 -1.76 -1.99 -12.55
N LEU A 116 -1.84 -2.28 -11.25
CA LEU A 116 -1.96 -1.25 -10.21
C LEU A 116 -0.61 -0.80 -9.67
N GLY A 117 0.50 -1.43 -10.07
CA GLY A 117 1.83 -1.11 -9.59
C GLY A 117 1.99 -1.30 -8.08
N LEU A 118 1.31 -2.32 -7.53
CA LEU A 118 1.43 -2.69 -6.12
C LEU A 118 2.49 -3.77 -5.97
N GLU A 119 3.22 -3.75 -4.88
CA GLU A 119 4.17 -4.81 -4.55
C GLU A 119 3.61 -5.67 -3.41
N PHE A 120 3.39 -6.95 -3.68
CA PHE A 120 3.00 -7.92 -2.68
C PHE A 120 4.25 -8.54 -2.06
N VAL A 121 4.47 -8.29 -0.78
CA VAL A 121 5.69 -8.69 -0.07
C VAL A 121 5.54 -10.01 0.69
N GLY A 122 4.32 -10.53 0.83
CA GLY A 122 4.09 -11.79 1.53
C GLY A 122 2.62 -12.18 1.59
N VAL A 123 2.41 -13.44 1.94
CA VAL A 123 1.08 -14.03 2.19
C VAL A 123 1.02 -14.41 3.66
N ASN A 124 0.09 -13.80 4.41
CA ASN A 124 -0.13 -14.09 5.81
C ASN A 124 -1.23 -15.13 6.07
N TYR A 125 -2.05 -15.39 5.05
CA TYR A 125 -3.13 -16.37 5.12
C TYR A 125 -3.45 -16.93 3.72
N TYR A 126 -3.60 -18.26 3.62
CA TYR A 126 -4.09 -18.92 2.40
C TYR A 126 -5.59 -19.13 2.52
N ASP A 127 -6.32 -18.39 1.73
CA ASP A 127 -7.78 -18.43 1.66
C ASP A 127 -8.26 -19.37 0.53
N GLY A 128 -9.58 -19.60 0.48
CA GLY A 128 -10.22 -20.42 -0.53
C GLY A 128 -11.57 -19.85 -0.94
N GLN A 129 -12.02 -20.24 -2.12
CA GLN A 129 -13.36 -19.95 -2.63
C GLN A 129 -14.32 -21.07 -2.21
N GLY A 130 -15.45 -20.69 -1.63
CA GLY A 130 -16.54 -21.60 -1.30
C GLY A 130 -17.87 -21.13 -1.86
N PHE A 131 -18.84 -22.01 -1.92
CA PHE A 131 -20.21 -21.70 -2.29
C PHE A 131 -21.09 -21.75 -1.03
N MET A 132 -21.81 -20.68 -0.79
CA MET A 132 -22.82 -20.63 0.27
C MET A 132 -24.17 -20.90 -0.36
N VAL A 133 -24.82 -21.97 0.07
CA VAL A 133 -26.10 -22.40 -0.45
C VAL A 133 -27.11 -22.58 0.68
N ASN A 134 -28.40 -22.62 0.33
CA ASN A 134 -29.44 -22.93 1.31
C ASN A 134 -29.20 -24.37 1.86
N LYS A 135 -29.28 -24.51 3.17
CA LYS A 135 -29.09 -25.79 3.87
C LYS A 135 -30.05 -26.87 3.37
N ASP A 136 -31.27 -26.49 2.99
CA ASP A 136 -32.30 -27.42 2.50
C ASP A 136 -31.95 -28.02 1.13
N LEU A 137 -30.95 -27.47 0.42
CA LEU A 137 -30.45 -28.05 -0.81
C LEU A 137 -29.73 -29.40 -0.61
N GLY A 138 -29.28 -29.66 0.61
CA GLY A 138 -28.72 -30.95 1.01
C GLY A 138 -27.41 -31.33 0.32
N VAL A 139 -26.73 -30.37 -0.35
CA VAL A 139 -25.46 -30.60 -1.04
C VAL A 139 -24.28 -30.40 -0.11
N SER A 140 -23.21 -31.15 -0.31
CA SER A 140 -21.98 -31.09 0.49
C SER A 140 -20.74 -30.74 -0.34
N SER A 141 -20.86 -30.70 -1.66
CA SER A 141 -19.76 -30.42 -2.58
C SER A 141 -20.20 -29.50 -3.72
N ALA A 142 -19.28 -28.70 -4.21
CA ALA A 142 -19.49 -27.85 -5.39
C ALA A 142 -19.86 -28.67 -6.63
N SER A 143 -19.40 -29.90 -6.75
CA SER A 143 -19.75 -30.82 -7.85
C SER A 143 -21.21 -31.26 -7.87
N GLU A 144 -21.94 -31.06 -6.77
CA GLU A 144 -23.37 -31.36 -6.65
C GLU A 144 -24.27 -30.17 -7.00
N LEU A 145 -23.67 -29.04 -7.37
CA LEU A 145 -24.38 -27.78 -7.69
C LEU A 145 -24.74 -27.65 -9.18
N ASP A 146 -24.64 -28.72 -9.96
CA ASP A 146 -24.96 -28.66 -11.38
C ASP A 146 -26.41 -28.24 -11.61
N GLY A 147 -26.59 -27.13 -12.37
CA GLY A 147 -27.89 -26.52 -12.60
C GLY A 147 -28.47 -25.71 -11.42
N ALA A 148 -27.80 -25.62 -10.29
CA ALA A 148 -28.24 -24.79 -9.18
C ALA A 148 -27.94 -23.30 -9.43
N SER A 149 -28.84 -22.44 -8.96
CA SER A 149 -28.56 -21.00 -8.86
C SER A 149 -27.87 -20.70 -7.53
N VAL A 150 -26.68 -20.13 -7.59
CA VAL A 150 -25.85 -19.76 -6.45
C VAL A 150 -25.47 -18.29 -6.49
#